data_55d2a29aa0da764631ce2d1031176ee8
#
_entry.id   55d2a29aa0da764631ce2d1031176ee8
#
_cell.length_a   1.000
_cell.length_b   1.000
_cell.length_c   1.000
_cell.angle_alpha   90.00
_cell.angle_beta   90.00
_cell.angle_gamma   90.00
#
_symmetry.space_group_name_H-M   'P 1'
#
loop_
_entity.id
_entity.type
_entity.pdbx_description
1 polymer ?
#
loop_
_entity_poly.entity_id
_entity_poly.type
_entity_poly.pdbx_seq_one_letter_code
_entity_poly.pdbx_strand_id
1 'polypeptide(L)'
;MKKLILCVALALICIALVSCGGEPGPKPPVMPAKTPIIRGDAVIVFGANSAFDIVYGTDKMTLDAASSVATAVQGLGLKAPELFADTGKEETQCELLIGDTSRALSAEAKALVAANVETDPYGKHWVYLYKNGQLAIYANGDEAYALAVSELAEKYYKAGEITVKSDMKSIGHVEGPHIAYMEYEIPDNYYEGYTDPFSVSEKNYKKMTLERLEDGVTYRISYRDENGGTFSQDFVKKEFGMYMMGLISYTERNGTQHRITTSATEHEFVLRVGAKTPVTIRSGAHGAYPKDNTWQYYEDDTSYYNDRMLDMTFYDAKSGDKIDLDNLGRGIAADGIRIVIHHNIYEMNYKQENVLINSVREYLYNGYDIMFDARLYMTQDVNFSASYSAMLPISKQYGNCAMFYKPDGTTVYMKTPLSNTVNEYRMGVEAYVIDLWGEKNPKYHITLTLNNPEEQLMNSLIGHPTKGLTGLREMLGGSSNKIYCSFMTASNETLKWGEQLHFNTKWSFSIQKDFRNPDREPDYWVGLPKEN
;
A
#
# COMPACT_ATOMS: atom_id res chain seq x y z
N MET A 1 -9.47 -25.51 14.90
CA MET A 1 -10.17 -24.84 16.01
C MET A 1 -9.41 -24.74 17.34
N LYS A 2 -8.19 -25.29 17.51
CA LYS A 2 -7.37 -25.11 18.75
C LYS A 2 -6.24 -24.10 18.60
N LYS A 3 -5.90 -23.59 17.41
CA LYS A 3 -4.85 -22.58 17.17
C LYS A 3 -5.34 -21.12 17.24
N LEU A 4 -6.66 -20.91 17.21
CA LEU A 4 -7.26 -19.56 17.25
C LEU A 4 -7.46 -19.00 18.66
N ILE A 5 -7.33 -19.81 19.69
CA ILE A 5 -7.57 -19.40 21.08
C ILE A 5 -6.33 -18.76 21.72
N LEU A 6 -5.14 -18.98 21.17
CA LEU A 6 -3.90 -18.43 21.74
C LEU A 6 -3.67 -16.95 21.38
N CYS A 7 -4.18 -16.46 20.26
CA CYS A 7 -4.01 -15.05 19.86
C CYS A 7 -5.02 -14.08 20.48
N VAL A 8 -6.18 -14.55 20.92
CA VAL A 8 -7.24 -13.68 21.48
C VAL A 8 -7.07 -13.42 22.99
N ALA A 9 -6.31 -14.24 23.70
CA ALA A 9 -6.02 -14.02 25.13
C ALA A 9 -4.99 -12.91 25.40
N LEU A 10 -4.31 -12.39 24.37
CA LEU A 10 -3.24 -11.38 24.51
C LEU A 10 -3.70 -9.92 24.48
N ALA A 11 -4.97 -9.65 24.20
CA ALA A 11 -5.43 -8.27 23.95
C ALA A 11 -6.12 -7.57 25.14
N LEU A 12 -6.20 -8.15 26.33
CA LEU A 12 -7.10 -7.65 27.41
C LEU A 12 -6.47 -7.37 28.77
N ILE A 13 -5.14 -7.20 28.91
CA ILE A 13 -4.55 -6.79 30.20
C ILE A 13 -3.56 -5.63 29.97
N CYS A 14 -4.05 -4.45 29.75
CA CYS A 14 -3.31 -3.21 29.92
C CYS A 14 -4.24 -2.08 30.36
N ILE A 15 -4.66 -2.06 31.61
CA ILE A 15 -5.06 -0.82 32.34
C ILE A 15 -5.01 -1.14 33.84
N ALA A 16 -4.05 -0.59 34.52
CA ALA A 16 -4.07 0.03 35.85
C ALA A 16 -2.72 -0.03 36.55
N LEU A 17 -2.01 1.07 36.59
CA LEU A 17 -1.19 1.42 37.74
C LEU A 17 -1.09 2.94 37.85
N VAL A 18 -1.87 3.45 38.77
CA VAL A 18 -1.84 4.83 39.24
C VAL A 18 -0.75 5.01 40.28
N SER A 19 -0.06 6.10 40.15
CA SER A 19 0.90 6.75 41.06
C SER A 19 0.57 6.64 42.54
N CYS A 20 1.61 6.34 43.32
CA CYS A 20 1.74 6.83 44.71
C CYS A 20 3.19 7.25 44.93
N GLY A 21 3.39 8.51 45.30
CA GLY A 21 4.67 9.04 45.71
C GLY A 21 5.06 8.47 47.08
N GLY A 22 6.32 8.03 47.22
CA GLY A 22 6.94 7.58 48.44
C GLY A 22 8.42 7.98 48.48
N GLU A 23 8.92 8.32 49.63
CA GLU A 23 10.29 8.77 49.92
C GLU A 23 11.37 7.81 49.36
N PRO A 24 12.61 8.29 49.14
CA PRO A 24 13.69 7.46 48.60
C PRO A 24 14.04 6.35 49.58
N GLY A 25 13.58 5.15 49.28
CA GLY A 25 13.96 3.93 50.00
C GLY A 25 15.45 3.60 49.79
N PRO A 26 16.00 2.68 50.63
CA PRO A 26 17.40 2.29 50.57
C PRO A 26 17.75 1.80 49.17
N LYS A 27 18.93 2.25 48.65
CA LYS A 27 19.42 1.83 47.33
C LYS A 27 19.26 0.32 47.16
N PRO A 28 18.64 -0.14 46.11
CA PRO A 28 18.53 -1.59 45.90
C PRO A 28 19.93 -2.21 45.85
N PRO A 29 20.10 -3.42 46.40
CA PRO A 29 21.37 -4.10 46.34
C PRO A 29 21.82 -4.22 44.90
N VAL A 30 23.09 -3.91 44.64
CA VAL A 30 23.71 -4.09 43.30
C VAL A 30 23.54 -5.55 42.93
N MET A 31 22.70 -5.84 41.98
CA MET A 31 22.53 -7.19 41.46
C MET A 31 23.87 -7.64 40.88
N PRO A 32 24.34 -8.88 41.21
CA PRO A 32 25.55 -9.40 40.60
C PRO A 32 25.41 -9.41 39.07
N ALA A 33 26.51 -9.15 38.38
CA ALA A 33 26.54 -9.17 36.93
C ALA A 33 25.94 -10.51 36.42
N LYS A 34 24.93 -10.43 35.55
CA LYS A 34 24.31 -11.62 34.96
C LYS A 34 25.37 -12.38 34.17
N THR A 35 25.55 -13.66 34.47
CA THR A 35 26.51 -14.54 33.81
C THR A 35 25.73 -15.65 33.10
N PRO A 36 26.04 -15.97 31.84
CA PRO A 36 25.37 -17.05 31.14
C PRO A 36 25.48 -18.38 31.86
N ILE A 37 24.38 -19.10 32.05
CA ILE A 37 24.40 -20.44 32.62
C ILE A 37 24.60 -21.43 31.47
N ILE A 38 25.74 -22.11 31.48
CA ILE A 38 26.13 -23.10 30.48
C ILE A 38 26.08 -24.50 31.09
N ARG A 39 25.41 -25.44 30.39
CA ARG A 39 25.34 -26.86 30.76
C ARG A 39 25.75 -27.70 29.57
N GLY A 40 26.99 -28.15 29.52
CA GLY A 40 27.56 -28.83 28.37
C GLY A 40 27.65 -27.88 27.16
N ASP A 41 26.96 -28.21 26.11
CA ASP A 41 26.85 -27.40 24.89
C ASP A 41 25.59 -26.49 24.85
N ALA A 42 24.80 -26.50 25.93
CA ALA A 42 23.58 -25.73 26.04
C ALA A 42 23.75 -24.47 26.90
N VAL A 43 23.19 -23.37 26.45
CA VAL A 43 23.10 -22.09 27.18
C VAL A 43 21.65 -21.86 27.55
N ILE A 44 21.39 -21.60 28.84
CA ILE A 44 20.07 -21.29 29.34
C ILE A 44 19.83 -19.80 29.17
N VAL A 45 18.92 -19.44 28.26
CA VAL A 45 18.54 -18.06 27.99
C VAL A 45 17.46 -17.59 28.95
N PHE A 46 16.43 -18.40 29.15
CA PHE A 46 15.36 -18.16 30.10
C PHE A 46 15.06 -19.44 30.90
N GLY A 47 14.94 -19.30 32.21
CA GLY A 47 14.65 -20.39 33.12
C GLY A 47 14.41 -19.89 34.52
N ALA A 48 14.27 -20.83 35.51
CA ALA A 48 13.99 -20.47 36.91
C ALA A 48 15.05 -19.54 37.51
N ASN A 49 16.32 -19.72 37.10
CA ASN A 49 17.48 -18.99 37.64
C ASN A 49 18.28 -18.24 36.55
N SER A 50 17.75 -18.12 35.37
CA SER A 50 18.39 -17.42 34.24
C SER A 50 17.35 -16.64 33.47
N ALA A 51 17.63 -15.36 33.23
CA ALA A 51 16.84 -14.51 32.33
C ALA A 51 17.76 -13.51 31.68
N PHE A 52 17.84 -13.56 30.36
CA PHE A 52 18.53 -12.56 29.56
C PHE A 52 17.68 -11.29 29.50
N ASP A 53 18.35 -10.14 29.51
CA ASP A 53 17.68 -8.90 29.20
C ASP A 53 17.39 -8.85 27.71
N ILE A 54 16.23 -8.35 27.32
CA ILE A 54 15.92 -8.16 25.90
C ILE A 54 16.29 -6.74 25.52
N VAL A 55 17.21 -6.60 24.55
CA VAL A 55 17.61 -5.33 23.95
C VAL A 55 17.08 -5.31 22.52
N TYR A 56 16.29 -4.29 22.19
CA TYR A 56 15.67 -4.18 20.88
C TYR A 56 16.09 -2.90 20.15
N GLY A 57 16.07 -2.94 18.81
CA GLY A 57 16.32 -1.78 17.94
C GLY A 57 15.28 -0.67 18.14
N THR A 58 15.50 0.47 17.50
CA THR A 58 14.70 1.68 17.73
C THR A 58 13.38 1.72 16.96
N ASP A 59 13.13 0.74 16.09
CA ASP A 59 11.90 0.68 15.29
C ASP A 59 10.76 -0.07 16.02
N LYS A 60 9.53 0.20 15.59
CA LYS A 60 8.32 -0.40 16.18
C LYS A 60 8.29 -1.92 16.03
N MET A 61 8.76 -2.44 14.91
CA MET A 61 8.75 -3.88 14.61
C MET A 61 9.59 -4.67 15.62
N THR A 62 10.79 -4.18 15.94
CA THR A 62 11.67 -4.82 16.92
C THR A 62 11.13 -4.72 18.34
N LEU A 63 10.45 -3.64 18.69
CA LEU A 63 9.74 -3.51 19.98
C LEU A 63 8.58 -4.51 20.07
N ASP A 64 7.78 -4.66 19.04
CA ASP A 64 6.66 -5.61 19.01
C ASP A 64 7.18 -7.06 19.11
N ALA A 65 8.27 -7.38 18.40
CA ALA A 65 8.94 -8.68 18.51
C ALA A 65 9.49 -8.94 19.93
N ALA A 66 10.16 -7.95 20.53
CA ALA A 66 10.67 -8.03 21.89
C ALA A 66 9.56 -8.27 22.93
N SER A 67 8.46 -7.55 22.78
CA SER A 67 7.26 -7.70 23.63
C SER A 67 6.64 -9.09 23.47
N SER A 68 6.62 -9.60 22.24
CA SER A 68 6.12 -10.95 21.94
C SER A 68 6.99 -12.04 22.56
N VAL A 69 8.32 -11.89 22.53
CA VAL A 69 9.25 -12.80 23.22
C VAL A 69 8.99 -12.78 24.73
N ALA A 70 8.91 -11.59 25.33
CA ALA A 70 8.67 -11.46 26.76
C ALA A 70 7.35 -12.15 27.19
N THR A 71 6.31 -11.96 26.38
CA THR A 71 5.00 -12.59 26.59
C THR A 71 5.05 -14.10 26.42
N ALA A 72 5.74 -14.61 25.40
CA ALA A 72 5.91 -16.04 25.16
C ALA A 72 6.67 -16.70 26.34
N VAL A 73 7.74 -16.09 26.81
CA VAL A 73 8.50 -16.54 27.96
C VAL A 73 7.61 -16.60 29.23
N GLN A 74 6.82 -15.57 29.45
CA GLN A 74 5.89 -15.51 30.59
C GLN A 74 4.77 -16.56 30.46
N GLY A 75 4.27 -16.79 29.25
CA GLY A 75 3.26 -17.82 28.95
C GLY A 75 3.76 -19.25 29.23
N LEU A 76 5.08 -19.46 29.22
CA LEU A 76 5.70 -20.73 29.61
C LEU A 76 5.89 -20.86 31.13
N GLY A 77 5.38 -19.92 31.90
CA GLY A 77 5.52 -19.90 33.37
C GLY A 77 6.89 -19.44 33.87
N LEU A 78 7.70 -18.84 33.00
CA LEU A 78 9.01 -18.30 33.34
C LEU A 78 8.89 -16.83 33.78
N LYS A 79 9.93 -16.33 34.44
CA LYS A 79 9.98 -14.91 34.81
C LYS A 79 10.02 -14.05 33.55
N ALA A 80 9.18 -12.99 33.50
CA ALA A 80 9.22 -12.02 32.42
C ALA A 80 10.59 -11.34 32.35
N PRO A 81 11.23 -11.32 31.18
CA PRO A 81 12.49 -10.59 30.98
C PRO A 81 12.25 -9.07 30.99
N GLU A 82 13.31 -8.32 31.28
CA GLU A 82 13.29 -6.87 31.17
C GLU A 82 13.58 -6.44 29.73
N LEU A 83 12.87 -5.41 29.26
CA LEU A 83 12.96 -4.88 27.90
C LEU A 83 13.70 -3.54 27.92
N PHE A 84 14.69 -3.39 27.07
CA PHE A 84 15.48 -2.17 26.94
C PHE A 84 15.59 -1.74 25.48
N ALA A 85 15.32 -0.46 25.21
CA ALA A 85 15.72 0.12 23.96
C ALA A 85 17.25 0.19 23.85
N ASP A 86 17.80 -0.08 22.69
CA ASP A 86 19.25 -0.10 22.44
C ASP A 86 19.97 1.17 22.89
N THR A 87 19.37 2.33 22.68
CA THR A 87 19.95 3.65 23.01
C THR A 87 20.08 3.93 24.49
N GLY A 88 19.50 3.11 25.37
CA GLY A 88 19.41 3.36 26.81
C GLY A 88 20.20 2.39 27.68
N LYS A 89 20.89 1.42 27.11
CA LYS A 89 21.51 0.34 27.89
C LYS A 89 22.97 0.11 27.51
N GLU A 90 23.85 0.08 28.55
CA GLU A 90 25.21 -0.39 28.39
C GLU A 90 25.23 -1.89 28.04
N GLU A 91 26.19 -2.29 27.21
CA GLU A 91 26.36 -3.69 26.81
C GLU A 91 26.73 -4.56 28.01
N THR A 92 26.02 -5.67 28.14
CA THR A 92 26.27 -6.66 29.23
C THR A 92 26.30 -8.07 28.66
N GLN A 93 26.77 -9.02 29.48
CA GLN A 93 26.54 -10.45 29.20
C GLN A 93 25.07 -10.81 29.50
N CYS A 94 24.55 -11.83 28.88
CA CYS A 94 23.15 -12.27 28.98
C CYS A 94 22.14 -11.27 28.34
N GLU A 95 22.41 -10.87 27.12
CA GLU A 95 21.49 -10.08 26.32
C GLU A 95 20.86 -10.92 25.19
N LEU A 96 19.54 -10.84 25.05
CA LEU A 96 18.83 -11.23 23.83
C LEU A 96 18.63 -9.97 22.98
N LEU A 97 19.31 -9.92 21.85
CA LEU A 97 19.32 -8.80 20.93
C LEU A 97 18.25 -9.04 19.85
N ILE A 98 17.32 -8.11 19.69
CA ILE A 98 16.27 -8.22 18.68
C ILE A 98 16.37 -7.05 17.70
N GLY A 99 16.67 -7.39 16.46
CA GLY A 99 16.80 -6.44 15.37
C GLY A 99 18.14 -5.72 15.29
N ASP A 100 18.11 -4.54 14.70
CA ASP A 100 19.30 -3.71 14.45
C ASP A 100 19.65 -2.93 15.72
N THR A 101 20.50 -3.52 16.54
CA THR A 101 21.04 -2.87 17.73
C THR A 101 22.49 -2.45 17.50
N SER A 102 23.02 -1.57 18.35
CA SER A 102 24.42 -1.13 18.29
C SER A 102 25.45 -2.24 18.60
N ARG A 103 24.99 -3.45 18.98
CA ARG A 103 25.87 -4.58 19.31
C ARG A 103 26.41 -5.24 18.05
N ALA A 104 27.68 -5.61 18.07
CA ALA A 104 28.35 -6.25 16.95
C ALA A 104 27.64 -7.54 16.46
N LEU A 105 27.05 -8.30 17.40
CA LEU A 105 26.34 -9.54 17.08
C LEU A 105 25.05 -9.30 16.29
N SER A 106 24.33 -8.20 16.54
CA SER A 106 23.18 -7.79 15.72
C SER A 106 23.58 -7.48 14.28
N ALA A 107 24.68 -6.78 14.09
CA ALA A 107 25.21 -6.50 12.74
C ALA A 107 25.60 -7.77 11.99
N GLU A 108 26.20 -8.76 12.69
CA GLU A 108 26.53 -10.07 12.11
C GLU A 108 25.25 -10.84 11.72
N ALA A 109 24.22 -10.83 12.57
CA ALA A 109 22.93 -11.46 12.30
C ALA A 109 22.21 -10.79 11.10
N LYS A 110 22.21 -9.45 11.05
CA LYS A 110 21.66 -8.66 9.94
C LYS A 110 22.33 -9.01 8.61
N ALA A 111 23.65 -9.11 8.57
CA ALA A 111 24.38 -9.46 7.36
C ALA A 111 24.02 -10.87 6.86
N LEU A 112 23.79 -11.84 7.76
CA LEU A 112 23.37 -13.18 7.39
C LEU A 112 21.96 -13.20 6.78
N VAL A 113 21.03 -12.43 7.33
CA VAL A 113 19.69 -12.30 6.75
C VAL A 113 19.76 -11.58 5.41
N ALA A 114 20.54 -10.52 5.27
CA ALA A 114 20.70 -9.80 4.01
C ALA A 114 21.21 -10.70 2.88
N ALA A 115 22.20 -11.58 3.16
CA ALA A 115 22.69 -12.53 2.18
C ALA A 115 21.62 -13.55 1.74
N ASN A 116 20.71 -13.94 2.62
CA ASN A 116 19.60 -14.82 2.24
C ASN A 116 18.52 -14.08 1.44
N VAL A 117 18.25 -12.81 1.77
CA VAL A 117 17.33 -11.95 1.03
C VAL A 117 17.82 -11.72 -0.41
N GLU A 118 19.14 -11.67 -0.66
CA GLU A 118 19.69 -11.59 -2.02
C GLU A 118 19.32 -12.82 -2.87
N THR A 119 19.22 -14.00 -2.26
CA THR A 119 18.89 -15.24 -2.97
C THR A 119 17.39 -15.52 -3.04
N ASP A 120 16.63 -15.06 -2.07
CA ASP A 120 15.18 -15.14 -2.02
C ASP A 120 14.59 -13.82 -1.43
N PRO A 121 14.45 -12.78 -2.27
CA PRO A 121 14.00 -11.44 -1.84
C PRO A 121 12.61 -11.43 -1.23
N TYR A 122 11.84 -12.48 -1.44
CA TYR A 122 10.44 -12.58 -1.04
C TYR A 122 10.19 -13.61 0.04
N GLY A 123 11.25 -14.33 0.43
CA GLY A 123 11.23 -15.25 1.55
C GLY A 123 11.20 -14.53 2.89
N LYS A 124 10.71 -15.26 3.88
CA LYS A 124 10.79 -14.83 5.27
C LYS A 124 12.05 -15.46 5.85
N HIS A 125 12.99 -14.63 6.23
CA HIS A 125 14.30 -15.06 6.72
C HIS A 125 14.52 -14.57 8.14
N TRP A 126 15.02 -15.44 9.00
CA TRP A 126 15.47 -15.07 10.33
C TRP A 126 16.72 -15.86 10.74
N VAL A 127 17.44 -15.31 11.67
CA VAL A 127 18.70 -15.89 12.19
C VAL A 127 18.68 -15.84 13.70
N TYR A 128 19.13 -16.94 14.30
CA TYR A 128 19.59 -16.98 15.68
C TYR A 128 21.10 -17.12 15.68
N LEU A 129 21.77 -16.24 16.38
CA LEU A 129 23.22 -16.25 16.50
C LEU A 129 23.60 -16.06 17.97
N TYR A 130 24.27 -17.05 18.56
CA TYR A 130 24.77 -16.94 19.94
C TYR A 130 26.29 -16.80 19.96
N LYS A 131 26.81 -15.82 20.71
CA LYS A 131 28.23 -15.58 20.88
C LYS A 131 28.48 -14.76 22.14
N ASN A 132 29.46 -15.19 22.95
CA ASN A 132 29.96 -14.44 24.12
C ASN A 132 28.88 -13.98 25.11
N GLY A 133 27.86 -14.78 25.35
CA GLY A 133 26.77 -14.46 26.29
C GLY A 133 25.61 -13.69 25.66
N GLN A 134 25.69 -13.35 24.41
CA GLN A 134 24.60 -12.68 23.68
C GLN A 134 23.93 -13.65 22.70
N LEU A 135 22.61 -13.56 22.59
CA LEU A 135 21.81 -14.22 21.56
C LEU A 135 21.16 -13.16 20.69
N ALA A 136 21.50 -13.11 19.41
CA ALA A 136 20.86 -12.21 18.47
C ALA A 136 19.77 -12.93 17.67
N ILE A 137 18.64 -12.25 17.50
CA ILE A 137 17.56 -12.60 16.57
C ILE A 137 17.40 -11.44 15.60
N TYR A 138 17.59 -11.70 14.33
CA TYR A 138 17.33 -10.75 13.26
C TYR A 138 16.43 -11.38 12.20
N ALA A 139 15.48 -10.61 11.67
CA ALA A 139 14.54 -11.07 10.65
C ALA A 139 14.25 -9.96 9.63
N ASN A 140 13.81 -10.32 8.42
CA ASN A 140 13.59 -9.38 7.32
C ASN A 140 12.17 -8.76 7.28
N GLY A 141 11.38 -8.86 8.34
CA GLY A 141 10.06 -8.24 8.42
C GLY A 141 9.20 -8.78 9.56
N ASP A 142 8.06 -8.14 9.80
CA ASP A 142 7.15 -8.45 10.93
C ASP A 142 6.78 -9.93 11.01
N GLU A 143 6.40 -10.52 9.88
CA GLU A 143 6.02 -11.93 9.82
C GLU A 143 7.21 -12.87 10.08
N ALA A 144 8.39 -12.52 9.59
CA ALA A 144 9.60 -13.30 9.87
C ALA A 144 9.99 -13.22 11.36
N TYR A 145 9.80 -12.06 12.02
CA TYR A 145 9.96 -11.95 13.47
C TYR A 145 8.93 -12.77 14.21
N ALA A 146 7.66 -12.77 13.78
CA ALA A 146 6.63 -13.60 14.41
C ALA A 146 6.96 -15.09 14.33
N LEU A 147 7.47 -15.55 13.18
CA LEU A 147 7.94 -16.93 13.01
C LEU A 147 9.14 -17.24 13.91
N ALA A 148 10.12 -16.34 13.99
CA ALA A 148 11.27 -16.48 14.87
C ALA A 148 10.83 -16.60 16.34
N VAL A 149 9.93 -15.71 16.79
CA VAL A 149 9.45 -15.76 18.18
C VAL A 149 8.71 -17.07 18.49
N SER A 150 7.85 -17.52 17.56
CA SER A 150 7.14 -18.80 17.71
C SER A 150 8.12 -19.98 17.77
N GLU A 151 9.11 -19.99 16.89
CA GLU A 151 10.15 -21.01 16.86
C GLU A 151 11.00 -21.02 18.15
N LEU A 152 11.34 -19.86 18.68
CA LEU A 152 12.06 -19.76 19.96
C LEU A 152 11.28 -20.43 21.09
N ALA A 153 9.98 -20.16 21.16
CA ALA A 153 9.11 -20.72 22.18
C ALA A 153 8.86 -22.22 21.99
N GLU A 154 8.69 -22.69 20.76
CA GLU A 154 8.30 -24.08 20.46
C GLU A 154 9.50 -25.03 20.39
N LYS A 155 10.58 -24.60 19.74
CA LYS A 155 11.71 -25.48 19.39
C LYS A 155 12.79 -25.53 20.48
N TYR A 156 12.98 -24.43 21.18
CA TYR A 156 14.06 -24.29 22.18
C TYR A 156 13.58 -24.41 23.61
N TYR A 157 12.26 -24.54 23.83
CA TYR A 157 11.73 -24.80 25.16
C TYR A 157 11.83 -26.29 25.55
N LYS A 158 12.53 -26.56 26.62
CA LYS A 158 12.67 -27.92 27.18
C LYS A 158 12.68 -27.88 28.73
N ALA A 159 11.85 -28.72 29.34
CA ALA A 159 11.88 -28.95 30.81
C ALA A 159 11.85 -27.66 31.67
N GLY A 160 11.07 -26.66 31.28
CA GLY A 160 10.96 -25.40 32.06
C GLY A 160 12.02 -24.36 31.72
N GLU A 161 12.83 -24.57 30.70
CA GLU A 161 13.89 -23.64 30.28
C GLU A 161 13.89 -23.43 28.77
N ILE A 162 14.23 -22.22 28.31
CA ILE A 162 14.59 -21.96 26.90
C ILE A 162 16.10 -22.04 26.81
N THR A 163 16.58 -22.99 25.99
CA THR A 163 18.02 -23.27 25.86
C THR A 163 18.42 -23.23 24.39
N VAL A 164 19.59 -22.66 24.12
CA VAL A 164 20.23 -22.62 22.79
C VAL A 164 21.61 -23.30 22.87
N LYS A 165 22.20 -23.64 21.73
CA LYS A 165 23.56 -24.16 21.69
C LYS A 165 24.57 -23.02 21.89
N SER A 166 25.69 -23.35 22.56
CA SER A 166 26.78 -22.39 22.86
C SER A 166 27.52 -21.88 21.59
N ASP A 167 27.33 -22.53 20.48
CA ASP A 167 27.84 -22.15 19.14
C ASP A 167 26.72 -21.93 18.15
N MET A 168 25.54 -21.55 18.63
CA MET A 168 24.34 -21.46 17.78
C MET A 168 24.50 -20.50 16.63
N LYS A 169 24.37 -21.05 15.45
CA LYS A 169 24.09 -20.34 14.22
C LYS A 169 22.96 -21.10 13.51
N SER A 170 21.75 -20.60 13.63
CA SER A 170 20.59 -21.21 12.98
C SER A 170 19.90 -20.18 12.09
N ILE A 171 19.62 -20.60 10.88
CA ILE A 171 18.91 -19.81 9.88
C ILE A 171 17.53 -20.43 9.71
N GLY A 172 16.51 -19.65 9.96
CA GLY A 172 15.13 -19.99 9.64
C GLY A 172 14.75 -19.37 8.28
N HIS A 173 13.93 -20.08 7.55
CA HIS A 173 13.51 -19.68 6.23
C HIS A 173 12.13 -20.23 5.93
N VAL A 174 11.27 -19.35 5.42
CA VAL A 174 10.08 -19.75 4.66
C VAL A 174 10.30 -19.22 3.26
N GLU A 175 10.37 -20.16 2.32
CA GLU A 175 10.59 -19.86 0.92
C GLU A 175 9.54 -18.87 0.43
N GLY A 176 10.00 -17.79 -0.17
CA GLY A 176 9.12 -16.86 -0.85
C GLY A 176 8.45 -17.55 -2.03
N PRO A 177 7.38 -16.99 -2.56
CA PRO A 177 6.82 -17.49 -3.79
C PRO A 177 7.95 -17.52 -4.82
N HIS A 178 8.22 -18.68 -5.41
CA HIS A 178 9.08 -18.80 -6.57
C HIS A 178 8.45 -17.99 -7.70
N ILE A 179 8.88 -16.74 -7.75
CA ILE A 179 8.67 -15.94 -8.93
C ILE A 179 9.63 -16.56 -9.93
N ALA A 180 9.11 -17.34 -10.84
CA ALA A 180 9.83 -17.59 -12.07
C ALA A 180 10.02 -16.21 -12.69
N TYR A 181 11.14 -15.56 -12.38
CA TYR A 181 11.63 -14.45 -13.16
C TYR A 181 11.85 -15.02 -14.55
N MET A 182 10.87 -14.91 -15.39
CA MET A 182 11.20 -14.59 -16.74
C MET A 182 11.80 -13.19 -16.60
N GLU A 183 13.14 -13.09 -16.69
CA GLU A 183 13.76 -11.85 -17.07
C GLU A 183 13.11 -11.47 -18.39
N TYR A 184 11.97 -10.80 -18.28
CA TYR A 184 11.39 -10.11 -19.40
C TYR A 184 12.27 -8.87 -19.50
N GLU A 185 13.27 -8.98 -20.35
CA GLU A 185 13.99 -7.82 -20.85
C GLU A 185 12.90 -6.94 -21.46
N ILE A 186 12.63 -5.80 -20.85
CA ILE A 186 11.81 -4.76 -21.47
C ILE A 186 12.43 -4.57 -22.85
N PRO A 187 11.72 -4.84 -23.96
CA PRO A 187 12.33 -4.77 -25.28
C PRO A 187 13.02 -3.44 -25.44
N ASP A 188 14.22 -3.42 -26.04
CA ASP A 188 14.96 -2.17 -26.28
C ASP A 188 14.11 -1.11 -26.99
N ASN A 189 13.16 -1.55 -27.80
CA ASN A 189 12.17 -0.70 -28.49
C ASN A 189 10.95 -0.30 -27.63
N TYR A 190 10.89 -0.70 -26.34
CA TYR A 190 9.81 -0.30 -25.44
C TYR A 190 9.63 1.20 -25.37
N TYR A 191 10.75 1.91 -25.45
CA TYR A 191 10.78 3.36 -25.48
C TYR A 191 10.90 3.95 -26.89
N GLU A 192 11.01 3.14 -27.95
CA GLU A 192 10.99 3.62 -29.32
C GLU A 192 9.61 4.20 -29.65
N GLY A 193 9.60 5.47 -29.99
CA GLY A 193 8.34 6.22 -30.20
C GLY A 193 7.68 6.72 -28.92
N TYR A 194 8.31 6.51 -27.77
CA TYR A 194 7.85 7.09 -26.53
C TYR A 194 7.97 8.60 -26.57
N THR A 195 6.90 9.27 -26.84
CA THR A 195 6.72 10.66 -26.46
C THR A 195 6.40 10.65 -24.97
N ASP A 196 7.26 11.25 -24.17
CA ASP A 196 6.99 11.49 -22.75
C ASP A 196 5.56 12.06 -22.64
N PRO A 197 4.59 11.34 -22.08
CA PRO A 197 3.19 11.79 -22.02
C PRO A 197 3.05 13.08 -21.23
N PHE A 198 4.09 13.44 -20.47
CA PHE A 198 4.16 14.61 -19.65
C PHE A 198 4.95 15.75 -20.31
N SER A 199 5.48 15.56 -21.54
CA SER A 199 6.55 16.41 -22.08
C SER A 199 6.10 17.72 -22.70
N VAL A 200 4.85 17.87 -23.08
CA VAL A 200 4.61 18.82 -24.17
C VAL A 200 4.05 20.18 -23.72
N SER A 201 3.26 20.26 -22.70
CA SER A 201 2.63 21.54 -22.34
C SER A 201 3.13 22.16 -21.04
N GLU A 202 3.94 21.45 -20.29
CA GLU A 202 4.00 21.68 -18.85
C GLU A 202 5.39 21.96 -18.30
N LYS A 203 6.25 22.50 -19.14
CA LYS A 203 7.56 23.05 -18.71
C LYS A 203 7.45 24.12 -17.60
N ASN A 204 6.24 24.45 -17.18
CA ASN A 204 5.98 25.35 -16.06
C ASN A 204 5.70 24.55 -14.79
N TYR A 205 6.70 23.80 -14.33
CA TYR A 205 6.58 23.04 -13.11
C TYR A 205 6.30 23.91 -11.90
N LYS A 206 5.35 23.50 -11.09
CA LYS A 206 4.99 24.16 -9.83
C LYS A 206 5.82 23.61 -8.68
N LYS A 207 6.09 24.45 -7.69
CA LYS A 207 6.73 24.01 -6.46
C LYS A 207 5.77 23.10 -5.68
N MET A 208 6.12 21.84 -5.59
CA MET A 208 5.42 20.81 -4.85
C MET A 208 6.17 20.51 -3.56
N THR A 209 5.48 19.99 -2.57
CA THR A 209 6.09 19.47 -1.35
C THR A 209 5.76 17.99 -1.23
N LEU A 210 6.77 17.17 -0.97
CA LEU A 210 6.66 15.75 -0.66
C LEU A 210 6.99 15.53 0.81
N GLU A 211 6.09 14.94 1.57
CA GLU A 211 6.32 14.56 2.97
C GLU A 211 5.90 13.12 3.21
N ARG A 212 6.54 12.45 4.17
CA ARG A 212 6.10 11.16 4.69
C ARG A 212 5.25 11.42 5.93
N LEU A 213 4.05 10.85 5.99
CA LEU A 213 3.17 11.04 7.13
C LEU A 213 3.63 10.22 8.35
N GLU A 214 3.01 10.48 9.50
CA GLU A 214 3.36 9.84 10.78
C GLU A 214 3.19 8.32 10.79
N ASP A 215 2.39 7.76 9.89
CA ASP A 215 2.26 6.32 9.70
C ASP A 215 3.51 5.66 9.09
N GLY A 216 4.46 6.48 8.61
CA GLY A 216 5.74 6.05 8.05
C GLY A 216 5.65 5.43 6.65
N VAL A 217 4.43 5.24 6.12
CA VAL A 217 4.19 4.55 4.84
C VAL A 217 3.39 5.37 3.83
N THR A 218 2.67 6.39 4.26
CA THR A 218 1.93 7.28 3.35
C THR A 218 2.78 8.49 2.99
N TYR A 219 2.83 8.80 1.70
CA TYR A 219 3.42 10.04 1.21
C TYR A 219 2.31 11.04 0.90
N ARG A 220 2.47 12.28 1.35
CA ARG A 220 1.60 13.39 0.96
C ARG A 220 2.32 14.29 -0.01
N ILE A 221 1.68 14.55 -1.13
CA ILE A 221 2.15 15.44 -2.17
C ILE A 221 1.25 16.66 -2.15
N SER A 222 1.83 17.85 -2.01
CA SER A 222 1.08 19.08 -1.78
C SER A 222 1.52 20.20 -2.70
N TYR A 223 0.57 21.03 -3.10
CA TYR A 223 0.79 22.28 -3.82
C TYR A 223 0.14 23.43 -3.05
N ARG A 224 0.93 24.45 -2.73
CA ARG A 224 0.42 25.69 -2.13
C ARG A 224 0.16 26.71 -3.23
N ASP A 225 -1.10 27.12 -3.38
CA ASP A 225 -1.50 28.08 -4.39
C ASP A 225 -1.19 29.54 -4.03
N GLU A 226 -1.38 30.43 -5.00
CA GLU A 226 -1.13 31.88 -4.85
C GLU A 226 -2.06 32.56 -3.82
N ASN A 227 -3.23 31.96 -3.54
CA ASN A 227 -4.19 32.45 -2.55
C ASN A 227 -3.87 31.94 -1.13
N GLY A 228 -2.84 31.10 -1.00
CA GLY A 228 -2.39 30.50 0.25
C GLY A 228 -3.19 29.26 0.65
N GLY A 229 -4.03 28.73 -0.23
CA GLY A 229 -4.64 27.43 -0.08
C GLY A 229 -3.65 26.30 -0.39
N THR A 230 -3.97 25.08 0.03
CA THR A 230 -3.12 23.91 -0.19
C THR A 230 -3.94 22.77 -0.79
N PHE A 231 -3.62 22.41 -2.01
CA PHE A 231 -4.08 21.16 -2.62
C PHE A 231 -3.14 20.03 -2.18
N SER A 232 -3.69 18.90 -1.82
CA SER A 232 -2.89 17.73 -1.42
C SER A 232 -3.53 16.42 -1.85
N GLN A 233 -2.67 15.46 -2.12
CA GLN A 233 -3.02 14.09 -2.46
C GLN A 233 -2.15 13.15 -1.65
N ASP A 234 -2.79 12.14 -1.04
CA ASP A 234 -2.10 11.11 -0.30
C ASP A 234 -1.78 9.94 -1.25
N PHE A 235 -0.53 9.51 -1.27
CA PHE A 235 -0.05 8.35 -2.01
C PHE A 235 0.19 7.23 -1.01
N VAL A 236 -0.71 6.25 -1.01
CA VAL A 236 -0.93 5.33 0.10
C VAL A 236 -0.44 3.93 -0.23
N LYS A 237 0.36 3.35 0.64
CA LYS A 237 0.71 1.93 0.56
C LYS A 237 -0.52 1.08 0.91
N LYS A 238 -0.85 0.13 0.04
CA LYS A 238 -1.92 -0.84 0.26
C LYS A 238 -1.39 -2.08 0.96
N GLU A 239 -2.27 -2.84 1.57
CA GLU A 239 -1.96 -4.06 2.29
C GLU A 239 -1.18 -5.08 1.45
N PHE A 240 -1.43 -5.11 0.13
CA PHE A 240 -0.69 -5.94 -0.83
C PHE A 240 0.62 -5.30 -1.35
N GLY A 241 1.11 -4.24 -0.72
CA GLY A 241 2.41 -3.66 -0.98
C GLY A 241 2.47 -2.59 -2.07
N MET A 242 1.45 -2.45 -2.92
CA MET A 242 1.38 -1.41 -3.95
C MET A 242 1.11 -0.03 -3.36
N TYR A 243 1.70 0.99 -3.97
CA TYR A 243 1.36 2.37 -3.72
C TYR A 243 0.36 2.90 -4.73
N MET A 244 -0.59 3.70 -4.27
CA MET A 244 -1.67 4.21 -5.09
C MET A 244 -2.19 5.55 -4.63
N MET A 245 -2.88 6.23 -5.54
CA MET A 245 -3.59 7.47 -5.24
C MET A 245 -4.65 7.22 -4.17
N GLY A 246 -4.58 8.02 -3.10
CA GLY A 246 -5.55 8.04 -2.01
C GLY A 246 -6.40 9.31 -2.04
N LEU A 247 -6.58 9.90 -0.86
CA LEU A 247 -7.41 11.08 -0.68
C LEU A 247 -6.86 12.31 -1.41
N ILE A 248 -7.70 12.95 -2.22
CA ILE A 248 -7.47 14.30 -2.74
C ILE A 248 -8.23 15.28 -1.84
N SER A 249 -7.53 16.30 -1.37
CA SER A 249 -8.11 17.33 -0.52
C SER A 249 -7.60 18.73 -0.86
N TYR A 250 -8.38 19.73 -0.48
CA TYR A 250 -8.00 21.13 -0.55
C TYR A 250 -8.23 21.80 0.79
N THR A 251 -7.23 22.50 1.29
CA THR A 251 -7.34 23.28 2.53
C THR A 251 -7.27 24.76 2.17
N GLU A 252 -8.29 25.52 2.48
CA GLU A 252 -8.31 26.96 2.31
C GLU A 252 -7.28 27.64 3.23
N ARG A 253 -6.90 28.86 2.90
CA ARG A 253 -5.96 29.66 3.72
C ARG A 253 -6.39 29.82 5.18
N ASN A 254 -7.70 29.82 5.44
CA ASN A 254 -8.28 29.91 6.78
C ASN A 254 -8.25 28.58 7.57
N GLY A 255 -7.73 27.51 6.98
CA GLY A 255 -7.66 26.17 7.56
C GLY A 255 -8.88 25.29 7.29
N THR A 256 -9.91 25.78 6.59
CA THR A 256 -11.07 24.94 6.21
C THR A 256 -10.64 23.86 5.22
N GLN A 257 -10.81 22.60 5.59
CA GLN A 257 -10.45 21.45 4.76
C GLN A 257 -11.64 20.92 3.97
N HIS A 258 -11.44 20.69 2.70
CA HIS A 258 -12.35 20.07 1.74
C HIS A 258 -11.79 18.72 1.29
N ARG A 259 -12.44 17.63 1.69
CA ARG A 259 -12.08 16.28 1.25
C ARG A 259 -12.83 15.99 -0.05
N ILE A 260 -12.16 16.16 -1.17
CA ILE A 260 -12.77 16.11 -2.50
C ILE A 260 -13.11 14.66 -2.89
N THR A 261 -12.11 13.77 -2.83
CA THR A 261 -12.34 12.35 -3.07
C THR A 261 -12.58 11.61 -1.75
N THR A 262 -12.95 10.35 -1.85
CA THR A 262 -12.96 9.45 -0.69
C THR A 262 -11.57 8.87 -0.49
N SER A 263 -11.28 8.37 0.71
CA SER A 263 -10.08 7.59 0.99
C SER A 263 -10.12 6.20 0.35
N ALA A 264 -11.24 5.83 -0.26
CA ALA A 264 -11.33 4.60 -1.01
C ALA A 264 -10.45 4.73 -2.27
N THR A 265 -9.79 3.86 -2.55
CA THR A 265 -8.81 3.20 -3.32
C THR A 265 -9.37 2.86 -4.69
N GLU A 266 -8.68 3.01 -5.70
CA GLU A 266 -9.04 2.73 -7.07
C GLU A 266 -9.36 4.04 -7.84
N HIS A 267 -8.30 4.83 -8.04
CA HIS A 267 -8.30 5.91 -9.02
C HIS A 267 -7.74 5.42 -10.35
N GLU A 268 -6.78 4.53 -10.27
CA GLU A 268 -6.07 3.94 -11.40
C GLU A 268 -6.92 2.85 -12.09
N PHE A 269 -6.29 2.13 -12.98
CA PHE A 269 -6.95 1.05 -13.72
C PHE A 269 -7.35 -0.13 -12.81
N VAL A 270 -8.39 -0.84 -13.22
CA VAL A 270 -8.77 -2.13 -12.67
C VAL A 270 -8.96 -3.11 -13.81
N LEU A 271 -8.26 -4.21 -13.77
CA LEU A 271 -8.29 -5.23 -14.80
C LEU A 271 -9.07 -6.46 -14.33
N ARG A 272 -9.70 -7.11 -15.27
CA ARG A 272 -10.21 -8.46 -15.10
C ARG A 272 -9.57 -9.34 -16.16
N VAL A 273 -8.55 -10.10 -15.74
CA VAL A 273 -7.66 -10.84 -16.64
C VAL A 273 -7.35 -12.24 -16.13
N GLY A 274 -6.91 -13.11 -17.02
CA GLY A 274 -6.44 -14.46 -16.72
C GLY A 274 -5.85 -15.12 -17.95
N ALA A 275 -5.03 -16.16 -17.77
CA ALA A 275 -4.49 -16.92 -18.89
C ALA A 275 -5.57 -17.72 -19.63
N LYS A 276 -6.55 -18.25 -18.92
CA LYS A 276 -7.67 -19.04 -19.49
C LYS A 276 -9.02 -18.39 -19.19
N THR A 277 -9.30 -18.15 -17.92
CA THR A 277 -10.56 -17.56 -17.47
C THR A 277 -10.27 -16.24 -16.80
N PRO A 278 -10.82 -15.12 -17.30
CA PRO A 278 -10.60 -13.82 -16.70
C PRO A 278 -11.15 -13.76 -15.28
N VAL A 279 -10.29 -13.38 -14.34
CA VAL A 279 -10.65 -13.08 -12.96
C VAL A 279 -10.36 -11.60 -12.69
N THR A 280 -11.01 -11.03 -11.68
CA THR A 280 -10.79 -9.63 -11.36
C THR A 280 -9.46 -9.46 -10.67
N ILE A 281 -8.53 -8.77 -11.32
CA ILE A 281 -7.30 -8.28 -10.74
C ILE A 281 -7.49 -6.79 -10.53
N ARG A 282 -7.48 -6.37 -9.29
CA ARG A 282 -7.60 -4.97 -8.94
C ARG A 282 -6.21 -4.43 -8.70
N SER A 283 -5.79 -3.58 -9.61
CA SER A 283 -4.65 -2.75 -9.34
C SER A 283 -5.06 -1.77 -8.24
N GLY A 284 -4.78 -2.15 -7.00
CA GLY A 284 -5.09 -1.34 -5.86
C GLY A 284 -6.22 -1.75 -4.96
N ALA A 285 -6.81 -2.86 -5.20
CA ALA A 285 -7.66 -3.50 -4.22
C ALA A 285 -7.08 -4.88 -3.90
N HIS A 286 -7.38 -5.38 -2.72
CA HIS A 286 -7.08 -6.75 -2.37
C HIS A 286 -7.37 -7.68 -3.53
N GLY A 287 -6.46 -8.56 -3.83
CA GLY A 287 -6.74 -9.69 -4.69
C GLY A 287 -7.92 -10.46 -4.09
N ALA A 288 -9.13 -10.09 -4.46
CA ALA A 288 -10.29 -10.84 -4.05
C ALA A 288 -10.41 -12.02 -4.99
N TYR A 289 -10.26 -13.20 -4.47
CA TYR A 289 -10.54 -14.41 -5.20
C TYR A 289 -12.06 -14.69 -5.12
N PRO A 290 -12.77 -14.77 -6.24
CA PRO A 290 -14.14 -15.26 -6.20
C PRO A 290 -14.11 -16.77 -5.98
N LYS A 291 -14.23 -17.21 -4.75
CA LYS A 291 -14.66 -18.57 -4.46
C LYS A 291 -16.18 -18.55 -4.64
N ASP A 292 -16.67 -19.30 -5.62
CA ASP A 292 -18.11 -19.43 -5.89
C ASP A 292 -18.83 -18.11 -6.24
N ASN A 293 -18.21 -17.24 -7.05
CA ASN A 293 -18.71 -15.90 -7.39
C ASN A 293 -18.91 -14.94 -6.21
N THR A 294 -18.45 -15.27 -5.04
CA THR A 294 -18.41 -14.37 -3.88
C THR A 294 -16.99 -13.81 -3.70
N TRP A 295 -16.91 -12.52 -3.38
CA TRP A 295 -15.66 -11.87 -3.05
C TRP A 295 -15.20 -12.34 -1.68
N GLN A 296 -14.18 -13.22 -1.64
CA GLN A 296 -13.52 -13.59 -0.38
C GLN A 296 -12.15 -12.89 -0.34
N TYR A 297 -11.92 -12.20 0.75
CA TYR A 297 -10.61 -11.65 1.07
C TYR A 297 -9.84 -12.74 1.79
N TYR A 298 -8.63 -13.02 1.33
CA TYR A 298 -7.69 -13.83 2.08
C TYR A 298 -6.92 -12.88 2.99
N GLU A 299 -7.38 -12.74 4.22
CA GLU A 299 -6.84 -11.79 5.19
C GLU A 299 -5.44 -12.18 5.69
N ASP A 300 -5.04 -13.43 5.53
CA ASP A 300 -3.90 -13.99 6.26
C ASP A 300 -2.67 -14.30 5.39
N ASP A 301 -2.69 -14.02 4.07
CA ASP A 301 -1.58 -14.41 3.20
C ASP A 301 -1.36 -13.44 2.04
N THR A 302 -0.32 -12.62 2.17
CA THR A 302 0.11 -11.63 1.17
C THR A 302 0.62 -12.25 -0.13
N SER A 303 0.88 -13.55 -0.15
CA SER A 303 1.34 -14.28 -1.33
C SER A 303 0.28 -14.43 -2.44
N TYR A 304 -0.97 -14.06 -2.15
CA TYR A 304 -2.10 -14.21 -3.10
C TYR A 304 -2.46 -12.93 -3.84
N TYR A 305 -1.75 -11.85 -3.67
CA TYR A 305 -2.03 -10.63 -4.41
C TYR A 305 -1.54 -10.74 -5.86
N ASN A 306 -2.40 -10.30 -6.78
CA ASN A 306 -2.10 -10.36 -8.20
C ASN A 306 -1.18 -9.27 -8.68
N ASP A 307 -1.10 -8.18 -7.96
CA ASP A 307 -0.33 -7.00 -8.33
C ASP A 307 0.84 -6.86 -7.36
N ARG A 308 2.06 -6.88 -7.88
CA ARG A 308 3.27 -6.84 -7.07
C ARG A 308 4.22 -5.78 -7.55
N MET A 309 4.49 -4.84 -6.67
CA MET A 309 5.47 -3.80 -6.91
C MET A 309 6.90 -4.39 -6.88
N LEU A 310 7.67 -4.11 -7.91
CA LEU A 310 9.09 -4.47 -8.01
C LEU A 310 9.96 -3.34 -7.48
N ASP A 311 9.71 -2.12 -7.95
CA ASP A 311 10.37 -0.92 -7.45
C ASP A 311 9.49 0.32 -7.54
N MET A 312 9.86 1.35 -6.80
CA MET A 312 9.23 2.67 -6.83
C MET A 312 10.29 3.75 -6.61
N THR A 313 10.33 4.71 -7.50
CA THR A 313 11.27 5.82 -7.42
C THR A 313 10.56 7.16 -7.59
N PHE A 314 10.95 8.14 -6.76
CA PHE A 314 10.49 9.52 -6.83
C PHE A 314 11.56 10.41 -7.44
N TYR A 315 11.13 11.38 -8.23
CA TYR A 315 12.01 12.33 -8.91
C TYR A 315 11.47 13.76 -8.76
N ASP A 316 12.38 14.72 -8.69
CA ASP A 316 12.07 16.09 -9.10
C ASP A 316 11.81 16.07 -10.61
N ALA A 317 10.60 16.45 -11.00
CA ALA A 317 10.17 16.27 -12.40
C ALA A 317 10.92 17.17 -13.39
N LYS A 318 11.42 18.33 -12.92
CA LYS A 318 12.13 19.29 -13.75
C LYS A 318 13.60 18.92 -13.94
N SER A 319 14.29 18.56 -12.88
CA SER A 319 15.71 18.23 -12.94
C SER A 319 15.95 16.77 -13.34
N GLY A 320 15.00 15.87 -13.08
CA GLY A 320 15.15 14.43 -13.23
C GLY A 320 15.94 13.78 -12.08
N ASP A 321 16.29 14.52 -11.05
CA ASP A 321 17.04 13.98 -9.92
C ASP A 321 16.15 13.10 -9.04
N LYS A 322 16.69 11.98 -8.58
CA LYS A 322 16.01 11.13 -7.60
C LYS A 322 15.86 11.86 -6.27
N ILE A 323 14.66 11.73 -5.69
CA ILE A 323 14.38 12.22 -4.35
C ILE A 323 14.75 11.12 -3.35
N ASP A 324 15.59 11.47 -2.39
CA ASP A 324 15.97 10.57 -1.29
C ASP A 324 14.85 10.49 -0.26
N LEU A 325 14.13 9.37 -0.28
CA LEU A 325 12.98 9.13 0.61
C LEU A 325 13.40 8.91 2.07
N ASP A 326 14.64 8.51 2.34
CA ASP A 326 15.13 8.28 3.70
C ASP A 326 15.41 9.60 4.43
N ASN A 327 15.65 10.67 3.68
CA ASN A 327 15.97 11.99 4.19
C ASN A 327 14.85 13.04 3.99
N LEU A 328 13.58 12.61 3.87
CA LEU A 328 12.46 13.54 3.67
C LEU A 328 12.29 14.54 4.83
N GLY A 329 12.64 14.18 6.06
CA GLY A 329 12.51 15.04 7.23
C GLY A 329 11.07 15.57 7.38
N ARG A 330 10.93 16.92 7.39
CA ARG A 330 9.64 17.61 7.42
C ARG A 330 9.05 17.91 6.04
N GLY A 331 9.57 17.28 5.02
CA GLY A 331 9.18 17.44 3.64
C GLY A 331 10.28 18.07 2.77
N ILE A 332 10.28 17.69 1.51
CA ILE A 332 11.20 18.19 0.46
C ILE A 332 10.38 18.96 -0.56
N ALA A 333 10.89 20.10 -0.99
CA ALA A 333 10.32 20.86 -2.10
C ALA A 333 10.97 20.42 -3.42
N ALA A 334 10.15 20.19 -4.45
CA ALA A 334 10.56 19.81 -5.79
C ALA A 334 9.80 20.61 -6.86
N ASP A 335 10.36 20.74 -8.06
CA ASP A 335 9.69 21.36 -9.21
C ASP A 335 8.88 20.28 -9.97
N GLY A 336 7.63 20.07 -9.58
CA GLY A 336 6.86 18.89 -9.91
C GLY A 336 7.40 17.64 -9.20
N ILE A 337 6.55 16.64 -9.02
CA ILE A 337 6.98 15.34 -8.47
C ILE A 337 6.57 14.25 -9.44
N ARG A 338 7.56 13.50 -9.93
CA ARG A 338 7.34 12.33 -10.76
C ARG A 338 7.58 11.06 -9.94
N ILE A 339 6.68 10.10 -10.05
CA ILE A 339 6.80 8.79 -9.41
C ILE A 339 6.76 7.73 -10.51
N VAL A 340 7.70 6.82 -10.49
CA VAL A 340 7.76 5.66 -11.40
C VAL A 340 7.66 4.39 -10.58
N ILE A 341 6.73 3.51 -10.95
CA ILE A 341 6.53 2.21 -10.32
C ILE A 341 6.59 1.12 -11.38
N HIS A 342 7.48 0.16 -11.18
CA HIS A 342 7.47 -1.09 -11.93
C HIS A 342 6.75 -2.16 -11.11
N HIS A 343 5.86 -2.89 -11.77
CA HIS A 343 5.14 -3.97 -11.10
C HIS A 343 4.72 -5.07 -12.08
N ASN A 344 4.46 -6.24 -11.53
CA ASN A 344 3.94 -7.38 -12.25
C ASN A 344 2.51 -7.68 -11.84
N ILE A 345 1.69 -8.09 -12.80
CA ILE A 345 0.35 -8.63 -12.57
C ILE A 345 0.41 -10.13 -12.85
N TYR A 346 0.05 -10.91 -11.83
CA TYR A 346 0.11 -12.37 -11.85
C TYR A 346 -1.25 -12.97 -12.12
N GLU A 347 -1.26 -14.17 -12.66
CA GLU A 347 -2.46 -14.98 -12.67
C GLU A 347 -2.89 -15.28 -11.22
N MET A 348 -4.20 -15.27 -10.97
CA MET A 348 -4.74 -15.71 -9.69
C MET A 348 -4.59 -17.23 -9.57
N ASN A 349 -3.39 -17.67 -9.27
CA ASN A 349 -3.13 -18.96 -8.71
C ASN A 349 -2.56 -18.75 -7.29
N TYR A 350 -2.69 -19.73 -6.46
CA TYR A 350 -2.30 -19.68 -5.05
C TYR A 350 -0.81 -19.42 -4.80
N LYS A 351 0.01 -19.17 -5.83
CA LYS A 351 1.45 -19.11 -5.70
C LYS A 351 2.14 -17.98 -6.46
N GLN A 352 1.40 -17.09 -7.12
CA GLN A 352 1.99 -16.00 -7.93
C GLN A 352 3.11 -16.48 -8.89
N GLU A 353 2.95 -17.67 -9.46
CA GLU A 353 3.99 -18.29 -10.30
C GLU A 353 3.91 -17.85 -11.77
N ASN A 354 2.78 -17.24 -12.18
CA ASN A 354 2.53 -16.93 -13.57
C ASN A 354 2.31 -15.44 -13.78
N VAL A 355 3.30 -14.75 -14.32
CA VAL A 355 3.17 -13.35 -14.70
C VAL A 355 2.34 -13.25 -15.96
N LEU A 356 1.27 -12.49 -15.91
CA LEU A 356 0.42 -12.17 -17.06
C LEU A 356 0.86 -10.90 -17.75
N ILE A 357 1.21 -9.88 -16.95
CA ILE A 357 1.45 -8.54 -17.45
C ILE A 357 2.59 -7.91 -16.66
N ASN A 358 3.59 -7.40 -17.37
CA ASN A 358 4.54 -6.45 -16.81
C ASN A 358 3.98 -5.04 -16.99
N SER A 359 4.12 -4.20 -15.98
CA SER A 359 3.58 -2.84 -16.04
C SER A 359 4.53 -1.81 -15.48
N VAL A 360 4.53 -0.65 -16.12
CA VAL A 360 5.14 0.58 -15.61
C VAL A 360 4.03 1.59 -15.41
N ARG A 361 4.00 2.20 -14.23
CA ARG A 361 3.11 3.34 -13.91
C ARG A 361 3.95 4.55 -13.64
N GLU A 362 3.56 5.64 -14.24
CA GLU A 362 4.15 6.94 -13.98
C GLU A 362 3.08 7.92 -13.49
N TYR A 363 3.42 8.69 -12.48
CA TYR A 363 2.59 9.77 -11.98
C TYR A 363 3.38 11.07 -12.06
N LEU A 364 2.76 12.12 -12.52
CA LEU A 364 3.32 13.47 -12.45
C LEU A 364 2.34 14.39 -11.70
N TYR A 365 2.79 14.90 -10.59
CA TYR A 365 2.10 15.90 -9.79
C TYR A 365 2.64 17.28 -10.12
N ASN A 366 1.79 18.16 -10.65
CA ASN A 366 2.17 19.51 -11.03
C ASN A 366 1.05 20.51 -10.73
N GLY A 367 1.17 21.22 -9.63
CA GLY A 367 0.14 22.15 -9.18
C GLY A 367 -1.14 21.41 -8.77
N TYR A 368 -2.23 21.68 -9.47
CA TYR A 368 -3.53 21.03 -9.28
C TYR A 368 -3.75 19.80 -10.14
N ASP A 369 -2.78 19.47 -11.00
CA ASP A 369 -2.87 18.35 -11.93
C ASP A 369 -2.13 17.13 -11.41
N ILE A 370 -2.74 15.97 -11.59
CA ILE A 370 -2.15 14.66 -11.39
C ILE A 370 -2.29 13.93 -12.72
N MET A 371 -1.18 13.71 -13.39
CA MET A 371 -1.14 12.92 -14.62
C MET A 371 -0.70 11.50 -14.28
N PHE A 372 -1.30 10.56 -14.95
CA PHE A 372 -1.05 9.13 -14.79
C PHE A 372 -0.84 8.51 -16.16
N ASP A 373 0.26 7.82 -16.32
CA ASP A 373 0.56 7.01 -17.50
C ASP A 373 0.84 5.59 -17.06
N ALA A 374 0.23 4.62 -17.69
CA ALA A 374 0.46 3.22 -17.42
C ALA A 374 0.61 2.43 -18.70
N ARG A 375 1.66 1.64 -18.79
CA ARG A 375 1.97 0.74 -19.87
C ARG A 375 1.99 -0.67 -19.36
N LEU A 376 1.25 -1.50 -20.06
CA LEU A 376 1.05 -2.89 -19.71
C LEU A 376 1.50 -3.77 -20.86
N TYR A 377 2.40 -4.69 -20.60
CA TYR A 377 2.95 -5.65 -21.56
C TYR A 377 2.45 -7.03 -21.26
N MET A 378 1.85 -7.65 -22.27
CA MET A 378 1.41 -9.03 -22.17
C MET A 378 2.62 -9.96 -22.26
N THR A 379 2.91 -10.69 -21.19
CA THR A 379 4.02 -11.67 -21.14
C THR A 379 3.61 -13.03 -21.70
N GLN A 380 2.34 -13.19 -21.97
CA GLN A 380 1.71 -14.36 -22.59
C GLN A 380 0.37 -13.93 -23.18
N ASP A 381 -0.39 -14.86 -23.77
CA ASP A 381 -1.77 -14.60 -24.16
C ASP A 381 -2.63 -14.36 -22.91
N VAL A 382 -3.26 -13.19 -22.82
CA VAL A 382 -4.06 -12.78 -21.68
C VAL A 382 -5.49 -12.51 -22.11
N ASN A 383 -6.41 -13.20 -21.47
CA ASN A 383 -7.84 -12.98 -21.67
C ASN A 383 -8.34 -11.87 -20.77
N PHE A 384 -9.01 -10.91 -21.36
CA PHE A 384 -9.61 -9.78 -20.68
C PHE A 384 -11.13 -9.89 -20.64
N SER A 385 -11.72 -9.36 -19.58
CA SER A 385 -13.14 -9.14 -19.41
C SER A 385 -13.37 -7.67 -18.99
N ALA A 386 -14.56 -7.33 -18.48
CA ALA A 386 -14.91 -5.98 -18.09
C ALA A 386 -13.84 -5.33 -17.20
N SER A 387 -13.13 -4.36 -17.75
CA SER A 387 -11.99 -3.68 -17.15
C SER A 387 -12.12 -2.16 -17.27
N TYR A 388 -11.42 -1.44 -16.39
CA TYR A 388 -11.48 0.03 -16.32
C TYR A 388 -10.08 0.59 -16.46
N SER A 389 -9.91 1.62 -17.29
CA SER A 389 -8.61 2.30 -17.47
C SER A 389 -8.34 3.32 -16.38
N ALA A 390 -9.38 3.92 -15.83
CA ALA A 390 -9.30 4.88 -14.74
C ALA A 390 -10.63 4.94 -13.98
N MET A 391 -10.56 5.44 -12.76
CA MET A 391 -11.73 5.67 -11.91
C MET A 391 -11.55 6.94 -11.09
N LEU A 392 -12.65 7.43 -10.54
CA LEU A 392 -12.63 8.56 -9.61
C LEU A 392 -13.70 8.38 -8.53
N PRO A 393 -13.34 7.89 -7.35
CA PRO A 393 -14.22 7.89 -6.20
C PRO A 393 -14.27 9.29 -5.60
N ILE A 394 -15.45 9.90 -5.58
CA ILE A 394 -15.64 11.29 -5.16
C ILE A 394 -16.70 11.41 -4.08
N SER A 395 -16.48 12.29 -3.12
CA SER A 395 -17.52 12.63 -2.14
C SER A 395 -18.70 13.30 -2.83
N LYS A 396 -19.95 12.89 -2.52
CA LYS A 396 -21.16 13.52 -3.07
C LYS A 396 -21.24 15.03 -2.84
N GLN A 397 -20.61 15.53 -1.79
CA GLN A 397 -20.55 16.98 -1.53
C GLN A 397 -19.77 17.75 -2.58
N TYR A 398 -18.89 17.07 -3.33
CA TYR A 398 -18.02 17.63 -4.36
C TYR A 398 -18.18 16.98 -5.72
N GLY A 399 -19.01 15.96 -5.87
CA GLY A 399 -19.19 15.23 -7.11
C GLY A 399 -20.55 14.57 -7.26
N ASN A 400 -21.62 15.22 -6.81
CA ASN A 400 -22.98 14.75 -7.11
C ASN A 400 -23.51 15.27 -8.45
N CYS A 401 -22.81 16.20 -9.07
CA CYS A 401 -23.05 16.67 -10.43
C CYS A 401 -21.88 16.32 -11.33
N ALA A 402 -22.16 15.90 -12.56
CA ALA A 402 -21.16 15.55 -13.54
C ALA A 402 -21.55 16.02 -14.95
N MET A 403 -20.62 16.67 -15.64
CA MET A 403 -20.74 17.02 -17.05
C MET A 403 -19.78 16.14 -17.86
N PHE A 404 -20.34 15.37 -18.77
CA PHE A 404 -19.60 14.52 -19.69
C PHE A 404 -19.49 15.25 -21.03
N TYR A 405 -18.26 15.42 -21.51
CA TYR A 405 -17.97 16.05 -22.79
C TYR A 405 -17.68 14.95 -23.81
N LYS A 406 -18.51 14.89 -24.83
CA LYS A 406 -18.41 13.89 -25.89
C LYS A 406 -17.51 14.36 -27.05
N PRO A 407 -16.96 13.42 -27.84
CA PRO A 407 -16.11 13.76 -29.00
C PRO A 407 -16.78 14.65 -30.02
N ASP A 408 -18.10 14.54 -30.16
CA ASP A 408 -18.91 15.35 -31.11
C ASP A 408 -19.18 16.79 -30.63
N GLY A 409 -18.61 17.17 -29.46
CA GLY A 409 -18.79 18.48 -28.84
C GLY A 409 -20.09 18.61 -28.04
N THR A 410 -20.95 17.60 -28.04
CA THR A 410 -22.13 17.60 -27.17
C THR A 410 -21.80 17.24 -25.74
N THR A 411 -22.70 17.57 -24.82
CA THR A 411 -22.52 17.28 -23.39
C THR A 411 -23.69 16.49 -22.82
N VAL A 412 -23.38 15.66 -21.81
CA VAL A 412 -24.42 14.98 -21.01
C VAL A 412 -24.26 15.42 -19.56
N TYR A 413 -25.34 15.94 -18.98
CA TYR A 413 -25.38 16.34 -17.59
C TYR A 413 -26.03 15.25 -16.74
N MET A 414 -25.31 14.74 -15.76
CA MET A 414 -25.80 13.77 -14.79
C MET A 414 -25.80 14.34 -13.39
N LYS A 415 -26.75 13.89 -12.58
CA LYS A 415 -26.85 14.30 -11.19
C LYS A 415 -27.29 13.13 -10.30
N THR A 416 -26.73 13.04 -9.09
CA THR A 416 -27.17 12.11 -8.05
C THR A 416 -27.79 12.88 -6.87
N PRO A 417 -28.75 12.28 -6.13
CA PRO A 417 -29.23 12.91 -4.92
C PRO A 417 -28.14 12.94 -3.84
N LEU A 418 -28.16 13.96 -3.01
CA LEU A 418 -27.26 14.05 -1.84
C LEU A 418 -27.69 13.11 -0.70
N SER A 419 -28.93 12.63 -0.72
CA SER A 419 -29.43 11.67 0.27
C SER A 419 -28.79 10.29 0.11
N ASN A 420 -28.77 9.52 1.21
CA ASN A 420 -28.22 8.16 1.25
C ASN A 420 -29.14 7.11 0.57
N THR A 421 -29.69 7.41 -0.59
CA THR A 421 -30.46 6.43 -1.36
C THR A 421 -29.52 5.47 -2.08
N VAL A 422 -29.78 4.18 -1.89
CA VAL A 422 -28.98 3.10 -2.47
C VAL A 422 -29.68 2.65 -3.74
N ASN A 423 -29.41 3.31 -4.86
CA ASN A 423 -29.76 2.78 -6.17
C ASN A 423 -28.54 2.83 -7.07
N GLU A 424 -28.07 1.65 -7.42
CA GLU A 424 -26.94 1.51 -8.32
C GLU A 424 -27.42 1.67 -9.75
N TYR A 425 -27.01 2.75 -10.39
CA TYR A 425 -27.27 2.96 -11.80
C TYR A 425 -25.96 3.20 -12.56
N ARG A 426 -25.74 2.43 -13.59
CA ARG A 426 -24.63 2.63 -14.53
C ARG A 426 -25.20 3.08 -15.86
N MET A 427 -24.76 4.22 -16.32
CA MET A 427 -24.99 4.67 -17.66
C MET A 427 -23.66 4.89 -18.37
N GLY A 428 -23.53 4.34 -19.56
CA GLY A 428 -22.38 4.57 -20.40
C GLY A 428 -22.56 5.84 -21.23
N VAL A 429 -21.55 6.69 -21.18
CA VAL A 429 -21.44 7.84 -22.06
C VAL A 429 -20.08 7.76 -22.73
N GLU A 430 -20.06 7.91 -24.04
CA GLU A 430 -18.83 8.10 -24.77
C GLU A 430 -18.30 9.51 -24.48
N ALA A 431 -17.47 9.63 -23.46
CA ALA A 431 -16.88 10.90 -23.05
C ALA A 431 -15.44 10.72 -22.62
N TYR A 432 -14.60 11.66 -23.00
CA TYR A 432 -13.17 11.65 -22.69
C TYR A 432 -12.79 12.68 -21.66
N VAL A 433 -13.68 13.63 -21.39
CA VAL A 433 -13.54 14.61 -20.31
C VAL A 433 -14.79 14.58 -19.48
N ILE A 434 -14.61 14.42 -18.18
CA ILE A 434 -15.69 14.41 -17.20
C ILE A 434 -15.35 15.44 -16.13
N ASP A 435 -16.21 16.46 -16.01
CA ASP A 435 -16.09 17.48 -14.98
C ASP A 435 -17.10 17.23 -13.86
N LEU A 436 -16.64 17.18 -12.61
CA LEU A 436 -17.46 16.90 -11.46
C LEU A 436 -17.40 18.06 -10.46
N TRP A 437 -18.54 18.34 -9.87
CA TRP A 437 -18.67 19.33 -8.80
C TRP A 437 -19.80 18.95 -7.84
N GLY A 438 -19.84 19.61 -6.69
CA GLY A 438 -20.96 19.50 -5.75
C GLY A 438 -21.99 20.59 -5.99
N GLU A 439 -23.28 20.26 -6.07
CA GLU A 439 -24.33 21.28 -6.23
C GLU A 439 -24.32 22.33 -5.10
N LYS A 440 -23.88 21.94 -3.90
CA LYS A 440 -23.74 22.84 -2.73
C LYS A 440 -22.36 23.50 -2.65
N ASN A 441 -21.39 22.98 -3.38
CA ASN A 441 -20.02 23.47 -3.42
C ASN A 441 -19.54 23.68 -4.86
N PRO A 442 -20.31 24.44 -5.68
CA PRO A 442 -20.11 24.47 -7.13
C PRO A 442 -18.80 25.12 -7.58
N LYS A 443 -18.07 25.77 -6.68
CA LYS A 443 -16.76 26.37 -7.01
C LYS A 443 -15.62 25.35 -7.11
N TYR A 444 -15.75 24.15 -6.53
CA TYR A 444 -14.71 23.14 -6.52
C TYR A 444 -15.01 22.09 -7.55
N HIS A 445 -14.12 21.98 -8.52
CA HIS A 445 -14.22 20.99 -9.60
C HIS A 445 -13.07 20.00 -9.52
N ILE A 446 -13.35 18.78 -9.94
CA ILE A 446 -12.35 17.82 -10.32
C ILE A 446 -12.70 17.26 -11.69
N THR A 447 -11.76 17.42 -12.63
CA THR A 447 -11.92 16.95 -14.00
C THR A 447 -11.07 15.73 -14.22
N LEU A 448 -11.67 14.69 -14.78
CA LEU A 448 -10.98 13.50 -15.26
C LEU A 448 -10.91 13.58 -16.78
N THR A 449 -9.71 13.45 -17.34
CA THR A 449 -9.47 13.48 -18.79
C THR A 449 -8.75 12.20 -19.20
N LEU A 450 -9.27 11.51 -20.20
CA LEU A 450 -8.58 10.45 -20.93
C LEU A 450 -7.80 11.08 -22.08
N ASN A 451 -6.47 11.10 -22.00
CA ASN A 451 -5.64 11.81 -22.97
C ASN A 451 -5.41 11.03 -24.26
N ASN A 452 -5.49 9.69 -24.22
CA ASN A 452 -5.37 8.80 -25.37
C ASN A 452 -6.58 7.86 -25.48
N PRO A 453 -7.80 8.39 -25.64
CA PRO A 453 -9.03 7.61 -25.54
C PRO A 453 -9.13 6.47 -26.55
N GLU A 454 -8.57 6.63 -27.75
CA GLU A 454 -8.58 5.60 -28.80
C GLU A 454 -7.76 4.37 -28.40
N GLU A 455 -6.66 4.57 -27.68
CA GLU A 455 -5.84 3.48 -27.14
C GLU A 455 -6.43 2.87 -25.87
N GLN A 456 -7.02 3.71 -25.02
CA GLN A 456 -7.63 3.29 -23.77
C GLN A 456 -8.97 2.61 -23.94
N LEU A 457 -9.73 3.04 -24.96
CA LEU A 457 -11.04 2.50 -25.27
C LEU A 457 -10.89 1.52 -26.43
N MET A 458 -10.49 0.30 -26.12
CA MET A 458 -10.47 -0.73 -27.16
C MET A 458 -11.89 -0.98 -27.68
N ASN A 459 -12.00 -1.06 -28.96
CA ASN A 459 -13.11 -1.20 -29.90
C ASN A 459 -14.47 -1.72 -29.42
N SER A 460 -14.58 -2.34 -28.28
CA SER A 460 -15.78 -3.08 -27.90
C SER A 460 -16.75 -2.30 -27.03
N LEU A 461 -16.40 -1.08 -26.64
CA LEU A 461 -17.09 -0.41 -25.55
C LEU A 461 -17.84 0.83 -25.93
N ILE A 462 -17.37 1.49 -26.97
CA ILE A 462 -18.00 2.68 -27.49
C ILE A 462 -19.38 2.27 -28.04
N GLY A 463 -20.42 2.80 -27.42
CA GLY A 463 -21.79 2.60 -27.87
C GLY A 463 -22.57 1.43 -27.28
N HIS A 464 -22.04 0.69 -26.29
CA HIS A 464 -22.83 -0.37 -25.67
C HIS A 464 -23.64 0.14 -24.48
N PRO A 465 -24.97 0.29 -24.59
CA PRO A 465 -25.80 0.99 -23.61
C PRO A 465 -25.88 0.32 -22.23
N THR A 466 -25.57 -0.97 -22.12
CA THR A 466 -25.66 -1.70 -20.85
C THR A 466 -24.29 -1.95 -20.22
N LYS A 467 -23.21 -1.62 -20.87
CA LYS A 467 -21.85 -1.93 -20.40
C LYS A 467 -20.98 -0.71 -20.25
N GLY A 468 -21.62 0.43 -20.14
CA GLY A 468 -21.15 1.78 -19.81
C GLY A 468 -19.66 1.99 -19.81
N LEU A 469 -19.22 2.67 -20.80
CA LEU A 469 -17.86 3.09 -21.02
C LEU A 469 -17.37 3.96 -19.92
N THR A 470 -18.08 5.03 -19.71
CA THR A 470 -17.82 6.00 -18.66
C THR A 470 -19.15 6.30 -18.00
N GLY A 471 -19.22 6.20 -16.72
CA GLY A 471 -20.46 6.39 -16.01
C GLY A 471 -20.28 6.80 -14.57
N LEU A 472 -21.25 7.55 -14.08
CA LEU A 472 -21.37 7.89 -12.69
C LEU A 472 -22.16 6.78 -11.96
N ARG A 473 -21.54 6.21 -10.94
CA ARG A 473 -22.17 5.20 -10.11
C ARG A 473 -22.29 5.69 -8.68
N GLU A 474 -23.47 5.58 -8.12
CA GLU A 474 -23.66 5.77 -6.69
C GLU A 474 -23.09 4.59 -5.91
N MET A 475 -22.23 4.87 -4.93
CA MET A 475 -21.63 3.85 -4.10
C MET A 475 -22.60 3.37 -3.02
N LEU A 476 -22.56 2.09 -2.71
CA LEU A 476 -23.24 1.51 -1.55
C LEU A 476 -22.84 2.28 -0.27
N GLY A 477 -23.82 2.79 0.46
CA GLY A 477 -23.59 3.60 1.66
C GLY A 477 -23.76 5.10 1.48
N GLY A 478 -23.97 5.57 0.26
CA GLY A 478 -24.63 6.84 -0.03
C GLY A 478 -23.84 8.12 0.17
N SER A 479 -22.57 8.09 0.63
CA SER A 479 -21.77 9.30 0.85
C SER A 479 -20.87 9.68 -0.32
N SER A 480 -20.72 8.79 -1.30
CA SER A 480 -19.82 8.95 -2.42
C SER A 480 -20.40 8.47 -3.74
N ASN A 481 -19.89 9.03 -4.82
CA ASN A 481 -20.07 8.56 -6.18
C ASN A 481 -18.74 8.03 -6.72
N LYS A 482 -18.78 7.29 -7.81
CA LYS A 482 -17.60 6.81 -8.50
C LYS A 482 -17.77 6.89 -10.01
N ILE A 483 -16.82 7.51 -10.68
CA ILE A 483 -16.68 7.45 -12.13
C ILE A 483 -15.94 6.17 -12.49
N TYR A 484 -16.38 5.53 -13.57
CA TYR A 484 -15.77 4.36 -14.17
C TYR A 484 -15.49 4.65 -15.63
N CYS A 485 -14.24 4.55 -16.04
CA CYS A 485 -13.81 4.63 -17.44
C CYS A 485 -13.55 3.21 -17.92
N SER A 486 -14.55 2.59 -18.51
CA SER A 486 -14.44 1.21 -19.00
C SER A 486 -13.73 1.20 -20.36
N PHE A 487 -12.82 0.27 -20.59
CA PHE A 487 -12.16 0.08 -21.88
C PHE A 487 -12.40 -1.31 -22.48
N MET A 488 -12.82 -2.28 -21.69
CA MET A 488 -13.24 -3.60 -22.17
C MET A 488 -14.61 -3.98 -21.65
N THR A 489 -15.38 -4.68 -22.49
CA THR A 489 -16.70 -5.22 -22.13
C THR A 489 -16.59 -6.57 -21.43
N ALA A 490 -17.74 -7.15 -21.11
CA ALA A 490 -17.82 -8.52 -20.59
C ALA A 490 -17.57 -9.61 -21.67
N SER A 491 -17.26 -9.26 -22.92
CA SER A 491 -16.78 -10.21 -23.91
C SER A 491 -15.32 -10.52 -23.62
N ASN A 492 -14.98 -11.80 -23.58
CA ASN A 492 -13.61 -12.24 -23.41
C ASN A 492 -12.80 -11.87 -24.66
N GLU A 493 -11.94 -10.89 -24.55
CA GLU A 493 -10.98 -10.53 -25.58
C GLU A 493 -9.60 -11.01 -25.15
N THR A 494 -8.81 -11.49 -26.09
CA THR A 494 -7.47 -11.99 -25.81
C THR A 494 -6.46 -11.04 -26.42
N LEU A 495 -5.63 -10.45 -25.57
CA LEU A 495 -4.40 -9.80 -26.00
C LEU A 495 -3.29 -10.85 -26.06
N LYS A 496 -2.50 -10.79 -27.12
CA LYS A 496 -1.46 -11.75 -27.40
C LYS A 496 -0.16 -11.39 -26.69
N TRP A 497 0.67 -12.36 -26.50
CA TRP A 497 2.04 -12.14 -26.06
C TRP A 497 2.72 -11.04 -26.88
N GLY A 498 3.36 -10.07 -26.18
CA GLY A 498 4.02 -8.92 -26.79
C GLY A 498 3.10 -7.74 -27.12
N GLU A 499 1.77 -7.92 -27.06
CA GLU A 499 0.85 -6.78 -27.20
C GLU A 499 0.87 -5.90 -25.95
N GLN A 500 0.49 -4.64 -26.14
CA GLN A 500 0.57 -3.60 -25.13
C GLN A 500 -0.77 -2.90 -24.94
N LEU A 501 -1.02 -2.44 -23.70
CA LEU A 501 -2.03 -1.45 -23.39
C LEU A 501 -1.36 -0.19 -22.84
N HIS A 502 -1.90 0.95 -23.21
CA HIS A 502 -1.42 2.24 -22.75
C HIS A 502 -2.58 3.07 -22.20
N PHE A 503 -2.49 3.49 -20.94
CA PHE A 503 -3.45 4.36 -20.29
C PHE A 503 -2.79 5.68 -19.94
N ASN A 504 -3.32 6.78 -20.46
CA ASN A 504 -2.89 8.12 -20.09
C ASN A 504 -4.11 8.93 -19.61
N THR A 505 -4.12 9.29 -18.35
CA THR A 505 -5.26 9.91 -17.67
C THR A 505 -4.79 11.08 -16.82
N LYS A 506 -5.60 12.12 -16.75
CA LYS A 506 -5.33 13.29 -15.91
C LYS A 506 -6.51 13.57 -14.98
N TRP A 507 -6.22 13.80 -13.71
CA TRP A 507 -7.13 14.39 -12.74
C TRP A 507 -6.69 15.82 -12.48
N SER A 508 -7.59 16.79 -12.73
CA SER A 508 -7.31 18.21 -12.53
C SER A 508 -8.27 18.78 -11.49
N PHE A 509 -7.73 19.35 -10.43
CA PHE A 509 -8.55 20.12 -9.51
C PHE A 509 -8.59 21.58 -9.94
N SER A 510 -9.74 22.25 -9.77
CA SER A 510 -9.85 23.68 -10.04
C SER A 510 -10.83 24.38 -9.11
N ILE A 511 -10.63 25.67 -8.96
CA ILE A 511 -11.50 26.55 -8.17
C ILE A 511 -12.11 27.59 -9.09
N GLN A 512 -13.39 27.39 -9.42
CA GLN A 512 -14.15 28.23 -10.34
C GLN A 512 -15.10 29.15 -9.55
N LYS A 513 -14.59 30.28 -9.07
CA LYS A 513 -15.31 31.18 -8.15
C LYS A 513 -16.67 31.67 -8.66
N ASP A 514 -16.77 31.85 -9.97
CA ASP A 514 -17.97 32.41 -10.62
C ASP A 514 -18.86 31.33 -11.24
N PHE A 515 -18.50 30.04 -11.10
CA PHE A 515 -19.30 28.95 -11.63
C PHE A 515 -20.68 28.90 -10.97
N ARG A 516 -21.70 28.65 -11.79
CA ARG A 516 -23.08 28.40 -11.35
C ARG A 516 -23.54 27.06 -11.88
N ASN A 517 -24.35 26.37 -11.09
CA ASN A 517 -24.98 25.13 -11.56
C ASN A 517 -25.74 25.39 -12.85
N PRO A 518 -25.74 24.44 -13.79
CA PRO A 518 -26.51 24.57 -15.04
C PRO A 518 -27.99 24.86 -14.72
N ASP A 519 -28.53 25.87 -15.41
CA ASP A 519 -29.97 26.21 -15.35
C ASP A 519 -30.75 25.31 -16.33
N ARG A 520 -30.65 24.01 -16.10
CA ARG A 520 -31.39 22.98 -16.84
C ARG A 520 -31.53 21.73 -15.99
N GLU A 521 -32.55 20.94 -16.25
CA GLU A 521 -32.68 19.61 -15.67
C GLU A 521 -31.54 18.72 -16.16
N PRO A 522 -31.07 17.77 -15.31
CA PRO A 522 -30.11 16.77 -15.73
C PRO A 522 -30.69 15.90 -16.85
N ASP A 523 -29.88 15.55 -17.82
CA ASP A 523 -30.23 14.56 -18.85
C ASP A 523 -30.46 13.20 -18.20
N TYR A 524 -29.75 12.94 -17.07
CA TYR A 524 -29.90 11.72 -16.27
C TYR A 524 -29.82 11.99 -14.78
N TRP A 525 -30.78 11.39 -14.06
CA TRP A 525 -30.75 11.26 -12.62
C TRP A 525 -30.23 9.87 -12.25
N VAL A 526 -29.12 9.80 -11.51
CA VAL A 526 -28.53 8.54 -11.05
C VAL A 526 -28.93 8.32 -9.61
N GLY A 527 -29.39 7.11 -9.29
CA GLY A 527 -29.79 6.76 -7.93
C GLY A 527 -31.24 7.10 -7.54
N LEU A 528 -32.05 7.54 -8.48
CA LEU A 528 -33.49 7.62 -8.24
C LEU A 528 -34.18 6.28 -8.57
N PRO A 529 -35.24 5.90 -7.84
CA PRO A 529 -36.07 4.76 -8.21
C PRO A 529 -36.59 4.96 -9.64
N LYS A 530 -36.53 3.90 -10.47
CA LYS A 530 -37.29 3.90 -11.69
C LYS A 530 -38.75 4.07 -11.29
N GLU A 531 -39.41 5.12 -11.78
CA GLU A 531 -40.87 5.15 -11.77
C GLU A 531 -41.36 3.93 -12.55
N ASN A 532 -42.09 3.05 -11.89
CA ASN A 532 -42.65 1.82 -12.45
C ASN A 532 -43.74 2.14 -13.47
#